data_43715f4208365217c91d1bf7adf17b4e
#
_entry.id   43715f4208365217c91d1bf7adf17b4e
#
_cell.length_a   1.000
_cell.length_b   1.000
_cell.length_c   1.000
_cell.angle_alpha   90.00
_cell.angle_beta   90.00
_cell.angle_gamma   90.00
#
_symmetry.space_group_name_H-M   'P 1'
#
loop_
_entity.id
_entity.type
_entity.pdbx_description
1 polymer ?
#
loop_
_entity_poly.entity_id
_entity_poly.type
_entity_poly.pdbx_seq_one_letter_code
_entity_poly.pdbx_strand_id
1 'polypeptide(L)'
;MDQLACALDGAVYIDFAAGEIVPVAAPFADMGLTLSLTDTGGSHAGLTAAYAALPADMCSVARRFGAETLSQVDPADFYAHRQPGLADDRAAHFFEENARVPLMRDALVRRDAAAYLRLMNASGRSSEQLLRNIRAPGGDDRLERGLQRAAELLDGVGAWRVHGGGFAGCVQALMPCDAFPAYKKGMEALFGPGSCRELHITGAK
;
A
#
# COMPACT_ATOMS: atom_id res chain seq x y z
N MET A 1 -1.59 10.89 9.12
CA MET A 1 -1.44 10.76 7.64
C MET A 1 -2.72 11.18 6.94
N ASP A 2 -3.86 10.55 7.19
CA ASP A 2 -5.13 10.83 6.50
C ASP A 2 -5.61 12.28 6.67
N GLN A 3 -5.47 12.84 7.87
CA GLN A 3 -5.82 14.24 8.15
C GLN A 3 -4.96 15.22 7.34
N LEU A 4 -3.67 14.93 7.15
CA LEU A 4 -2.77 15.75 6.33
C LEU A 4 -3.13 15.64 4.85
N ALA A 5 -3.40 14.43 4.38
CA ALA A 5 -3.80 14.21 2.99
C ALA A 5 -5.15 14.87 2.66
N CYS A 6 -6.10 14.89 3.62
CA CYS A 6 -7.38 15.59 3.45
C CYS A 6 -7.26 17.12 3.52
N ALA A 7 -6.24 17.65 4.19
CA ALA A 7 -6.01 19.10 4.29
C ALA A 7 -5.26 19.68 3.08
N LEU A 8 -4.63 18.83 2.29
CA LEU A 8 -3.83 19.18 1.12
C LEU A 8 -4.50 18.56 -0.11
N ASP A 9 -4.91 19.38 -1.06
CA ASP A 9 -5.50 18.89 -2.30
C ASP A 9 -4.48 18.03 -3.09
N GLY A 10 -4.88 16.84 -3.51
CA GLY A 10 -4.09 15.98 -4.38
C GLY A 10 -3.22 14.95 -3.65
N ALA A 11 -2.13 14.54 -4.29
CA ALA A 11 -1.16 13.62 -3.71
C ALA A 11 -0.05 14.38 -2.99
N VAL A 12 0.46 13.79 -1.89
CA VAL A 12 1.53 14.38 -1.10
C VAL A 12 2.60 13.34 -0.79
N TYR A 13 3.84 13.77 -0.80
CA TYR A 13 4.96 13.05 -0.22
C TYR A 13 5.19 13.58 1.19
N ILE A 14 5.24 12.67 2.16
CA ILE A 14 5.44 13.02 3.56
C ILE A 14 6.67 12.29 4.07
N ASP A 15 7.68 13.03 4.54
CA ASP A 15 8.80 12.51 5.30
C ASP A 15 8.62 12.87 6.76
N PHE A 16 8.24 11.87 7.57
CA PHE A 16 8.00 12.07 8.99
C PHE A 16 9.30 12.30 9.79
N ALA A 17 10.44 11.80 9.31
CA ALA A 17 11.71 11.97 9.98
C ALA A 17 12.26 13.40 9.78
N ALA A 18 12.13 13.93 8.58
CA ALA A 18 12.50 15.31 8.25
C ALA A 18 11.40 16.33 8.60
N GLY A 19 10.17 15.90 8.86
CA GLY A 19 9.02 16.78 9.02
C GLY A 19 8.61 17.48 7.73
N GLU A 20 8.96 16.91 6.58
CA GLU A 20 8.75 17.51 5.27
C GLU A 20 7.45 17.01 4.64
N ILE A 21 6.67 17.93 4.06
CA ILE A 21 5.44 17.64 3.30
C ILE A 21 5.56 18.33 1.94
N VAL A 22 5.58 17.54 0.88
CA VAL A 22 5.74 18.03 -0.49
C VAL A 22 4.54 17.63 -1.33
N PRO A 23 3.75 18.58 -1.88
CA PRO A 23 2.74 18.26 -2.87
C PRO A 23 3.37 17.58 -4.09
N VAL A 24 2.75 16.53 -4.58
CA VAL A 24 3.21 15.76 -5.74
C VAL A 24 2.07 15.65 -6.74
N ALA A 25 2.32 16.00 -7.99
CA ALA A 25 1.36 15.73 -9.04
C ALA A 25 1.23 14.22 -9.25
N ALA A 26 -0.01 13.72 -9.27
CA ALA A 26 -0.31 12.32 -9.60
C ALA A 26 -1.14 12.26 -10.89
N PRO A 27 -0.53 12.52 -12.05
CA PRO A 27 -1.23 12.69 -13.32
C PRO A 27 -1.57 11.34 -13.96
N PHE A 28 -2.22 10.45 -13.23
CA PHE A 28 -2.50 9.09 -13.72
C PHE A 28 -3.26 9.08 -15.03
N ALA A 29 -4.25 9.96 -15.19
CA ALA A 29 -5.00 10.07 -16.46
C ALA A 29 -4.10 10.45 -17.64
N ASP A 30 -3.19 11.41 -17.45
CA ASP A 30 -2.20 11.81 -18.48
C ASP A 30 -1.20 10.69 -18.79
N MET A 31 -0.99 9.78 -17.84
CA MET A 31 -0.16 8.58 -18.01
C MET A 31 -0.94 7.41 -18.62
N GLY A 32 -2.21 7.62 -19.00
CA GLY A 32 -3.10 6.58 -19.53
C GLY A 32 -3.58 5.57 -18.48
N LEU A 33 -3.54 5.95 -17.20
CA LEU A 33 -3.86 5.07 -16.10
C LEU A 33 -5.12 5.51 -15.35
N THR A 34 -5.88 4.53 -14.88
CA THR A 34 -7.05 4.71 -13.99
C THR A 34 -6.75 4.10 -12.62
N LEU A 35 -6.99 4.88 -11.57
CA LEU A 35 -6.94 4.44 -10.18
C LEU A 35 -8.33 3.95 -9.74
N SER A 36 -8.38 2.83 -9.04
CA SER A 36 -9.63 2.31 -8.48
C SER A 36 -9.48 1.82 -7.04
N LEU A 37 -10.59 1.86 -6.31
CA LEU A 37 -10.76 1.15 -5.05
C LEU A 37 -11.91 0.16 -5.16
N THR A 38 -11.68 -1.06 -4.67
CA THR A 38 -12.73 -2.07 -4.52
C THR A 38 -12.92 -2.37 -3.05
N ASP A 39 -14.09 -2.06 -2.53
CA ASP A 39 -14.52 -2.43 -1.19
C ASP A 39 -14.81 -3.93 -1.14
N THR A 40 -14.13 -4.65 -0.26
CA THR A 40 -14.31 -6.10 -0.10
C THR A 40 -15.43 -6.45 0.89
N GLY A 41 -16.02 -5.45 1.55
CA GLY A 41 -17.05 -5.64 2.58
C GLY A 41 -16.51 -6.21 3.90
N GLY A 42 -15.20 -6.26 4.07
CA GLY A 42 -14.57 -6.69 5.33
C GLY A 42 -14.75 -5.65 6.44
N SER A 43 -14.92 -6.11 7.67
CA SER A 43 -15.10 -5.24 8.84
C SER A 43 -13.77 -5.06 9.59
N HIS A 44 -13.49 -3.82 10.02
CA HIS A 44 -12.39 -3.51 10.93
C HIS A 44 -12.72 -3.76 12.41
N ALA A 45 -13.97 -4.16 12.72
CA ALA A 45 -14.39 -4.44 14.09
C ALA A 45 -13.59 -5.61 14.70
N GLY A 46 -13.09 -5.42 15.90
CA GLY A 46 -12.32 -6.45 16.61
C GLY A 46 -10.85 -6.60 16.16
N LEU A 47 -10.36 -5.79 15.23
CA LEU A 47 -8.99 -5.87 14.72
C LEU A 47 -7.97 -4.97 15.45
N THR A 48 -8.37 -4.27 16.51
CA THR A 48 -7.50 -3.34 17.26
C THR A 48 -6.19 -3.99 17.71
N ALA A 49 -6.24 -5.21 18.22
CA ALA A 49 -5.05 -5.93 18.66
C ALA A 49 -4.11 -6.28 17.50
N ALA A 50 -4.66 -6.65 16.34
CA ALA A 50 -3.87 -6.94 15.15
C ALA A 50 -3.15 -5.69 14.63
N TYR A 51 -3.84 -4.55 14.60
CA TYR A 51 -3.21 -3.28 14.24
C TYR A 51 -2.15 -2.83 15.24
N ALA A 52 -2.40 -2.98 16.55
CA ALA A 52 -1.44 -2.63 17.58
C ALA A 52 -0.17 -3.50 17.55
N ALA A 53 -0.28 -4.75 17.09
CA ALA A 53 0.85 -5.66 16.97
C ALA A 53 1.88 -5.19 15.92
N LEU A 54 1.45 -4.53 14.85
CA LEU A 54 2.35 -4.08 13.78
C LEU A 54 3.44 -3.12 14.30
N PRO A 55 3.10 -1.96 14.88
CA PRO A 55 4.10 -1.06 15.43
C PRO A 55 4.82 -1.65 16.65
N ALA A 56 4.17 -2.49 17.46
CA ALA A 56 4.79 -3.13 18.61
C ALA A 56 5.98 -4.02 18.20
N ASP A 57 5.80 -4.84 17.15
CA ASP A 57 6.88 -5.67 16.61
C ASP A 57 8.01 -4.81 16.04
N MET A 58 7.69 -3.78 15.26
CA MET A 58 8.69 -2.85 14.72
C MET A 58 9.49 -2.15 15.82
N CYS A 59 8.83 -1.68 16.89
CA CYS A 59 9.51 -1.09 18.04
C CYS A 59 10.36 -2.12 18.81
N SER A 60 9.93 -3.39 18.90
CA SER A 60 10.73 -4.45 19.52
C SER A 60 12.05 -4.69 18.78
N VAL A 61 12.01 -4.63 17.46
CA VAL A 61 13.21 -4.72 16.63
C VAL A 61 14.09 -3.49 16.81
N ALA A 62 13.54 -2.27 16.76
CA ALA A 62 14.31 -1.03 16.97
C ALA A 62 15.09 -1.03 18.30
N ARG A 63 14.47 -1.50 19.38
CA ARG A 63 15.12 -1.61 20.70
C ARG A 63 16.35 -2.52 20.71
N ARG A 64 16.43 -3.54 19.87
CA ARG A 64 17.63 -4.38 19.75
C ARG A 64 18.85 -3.58 19.24
N PHE A 65 18.60 -2.49 18.54
CA PHE A 65 19.63 -1.56 18.03
C PHE A 65 19.76 -0.30 18.89
N GLY A 66 19.16 -0.28 20.12
CA GLY A 66 19.22 0.86 21.03
C GLY A 66 18.37 2.05 20.58
N ALA A 67 17.40 1.86 19.67
CA ALA A 67 16.54 2.89 19.13
C ALA A 67 15.09 2.74 19.62
N GLU A 68 14.32 3.83 19.58
CA GLU A 68 12.89 3.82 19.90
C GLU A 68 12.04 3.41 18.69
N THR A 69 12.46 3.81 17.49
CA THR A 69 11.78 3.56 16.24
C THR A 69 12.75 3.09 15.15
N LEU A 70 12.24 2.36 14.15
CA LEU A 70 13.07 1.88 13.04
C LEU A 70 13.67 3.00 12.18
N SER A 71 13.09 4.19 12.18
CA SER A 71 13.64 5.34 11.46
C SER A 71 15.00 5.82 12.02
N GLN A 72 15.35 5.41 13.23
CA GLN A 72 16.61 5.72 13.92
C GLN A 72 17.67 4.62 13.73
N VAL A 73 17.30 3.51 13.07
CA VAL A 73 18.19 2.35 12.84
C VAL A 73 18.75 2.43 11.42
N ASP A 74 20.04 2.24 11.26
CA ASP A 74 20.64 2.11 9.95
C ASP A 74 20.14 0.82 9.26
N PRO A 75 19.54 0.91 8.06
CA PRO A 75 19.10 -0.26 7.32
C PRO A 75 20.19 -1.32 7.10
N ALA A 76 21.46 -0.90 6.88
CA ALA A 76 22.55 -1.83 6.68
C ALA A 76 22.83 -2.65 7.95
N ASP A 77 22.79 -2.00 9.12
CA ASP A 77 22.94 -2.69 10.42
C ASP A 77 21.79 -3.66 10.66
N PHE A 78 20.56 -3.24 10.35
CA PHE A 78 19.41 -4.15 10.47
C PHE A 78 19.59 -5.40 9.61
N TYR A 79 19.91 -5.25 8.32
CA TYR A 79 20.05 -6.41 7.42
C TYR A 79 21.23 -7.31 7.78
N ALA A 80 22.33 -6.75 8.32
CA ALA A 80 23.46 -7.55 8.81
C ALA A 80 23.12 -8.39 10.04
N HIS A 81 22.14 -7.98 10.84
CA HIS A 81 21.75 -8.63 12.10
C HIS A 81 20.29 -9.12 12.11
N ARG A 82 19.65 -9.18 10.95
CA ARG A 82 18.27 -9.66 10.79
C ARG A 82 18.13 -11.09 11.30
N GLN A 83 17.08 -11.33 12.09
CA GLN A 83 16.75 -12.62 12.63
C GLN A 83 15.51 -13.21 11.92
N PRO A 84 15.36 -14.54 11.87
CA PRO A 84 14.13 -15.15 11.39
C PRO A 84 12.96 -14.81 12.33
N GLY A 85 11.82 -14.41 11.78
CA GLY A 85 10.60 -14.18 12.55
C GLY A 85 9.77 -13.01 12.06
N LEU A 86 8.51 -12.98 12.51
CA LEU A 86 7.51 -12.01 12.04
C LEU A 86 7.89 -10.56 12.35
N ALA A 87 8.49 -10.29 13.51
CA ALA A 87 8.89 -8.94 13.88
C ALA A 87 9.96 -8.39 12.92
N ASP A 88 10.95 -9.20 12.56
CA ASP A 88 12.00 -8.84 11.62
C ASP A 88 11.46 -8.74 10.17
N ASP A 89 10.50 -9.59 9.79
CA ASP A 89 9.81 -9.46 8.51
C ASP A 89 9.09 -8.11 8.43
N ARG A 90 8.37 -7.70 9.48
CA ARG A 90 7.69 -6.40 9.58
C ARG A 90 8.67 -5.22 9.56
N ALA A 91 9.83 -5.37 10.22
CA ALA A 91 10.89 -4.37 10.14
C ALA A 91 11.48 -4.26 8.73
N ALA A 92 11.71 -5.39 8.05
CA ALA A 92 12.14 -5.39 6.65
C ALA A 92 11.12 -4.69 5.74
N HIS A 93 9.82 -4.95 5.92
CA HIS A 93 8.78 -4.20 5.21
C HIS A 93 8.92 -2.69 5.41
N PHE A 94 9.14 -2.23 6.64
CA PHE A 94 9.32 -0.81 6.93
C PHE A 94 10.48 -0.20 6.13
N PHE A 95 11.67 -0.84 6.16
CA PHE A 95 12.82 -0.33 5.42
C PHE A 95 12.63 -0.36 3.91
N GLU A 96 12.01 -1.42 3.39
CA GLU A 96 11.70 -1.51 1.95
C GLU A 96 10.70 -0.44 1.51
N GLU A 97 9.64 -0.17 2.29
CA GLU A 97 8.67 0.87 1.97
C GLU A 97 9.29 2.27 2.06
N ASN A 98 10.11 2.55 3.09
CA ASN A 98 10.84 3.81 3.19
C ASN A 98 11.74 4.07 1.97
N ALA A 99 12.42 3.04 1.47
CA ALA A 99 13.24 3.17 0.26
C ALA A 99 12.37 3.30 -1.01
N ARG A 100 11.17 2.70 -1.03
CA ARG A 100 10.27 2.67 -2.21
C ARG A 100 9.54 3.99 -2.42
N VAL A 101 9.09 4.64 -1.35
CA VAL A 101 8.27 5.86 -1.45
C VAL A 101 8.94 6.99 -2.26
N PRO A 102 10.23 7.35 -2.03
CA PRO A 102 10.91 8.32 -2.87
C PRO A 102 10.97 7.91 -4.36
N LEU A 103 11.19 6.63 -4.63
CA LEU A 103 11.22 6.12 -6.01
C LEU A 103 9.85 6.23 -6.69
N MET A 104 8.76 6.00 -5.94
CA MET A 104 7.40 6.19 -6.44
C MET A 104 7.11 7.66 -6.75
N ARG A 105 7.50 8.57 -5.86
CA ARG A 105 7.44 10.03 -6.11
C ARG A 105 8.18 10.39 -7.39
N ASP A 106 9.40 9.93 -7.54
CA ASP A 106 10.24 10.23 -8.70
C ASP A 106 9.67 9.64 -10.00
N ALA A 107 9.03 8.46 -9.94
CA ALA A 107 8.32 7.90 -11.08
C ALA A 107 7.12 8.77 -11.50
N LEU A 108 6.35 9.34 -10.55
CA LEU A 108 5.27 10.29 -10.85
C LEU A 108 5.82 11.57 -11.50
N VAL A 109 6.88 12.15 -10.94
CA VAL A 109 7.50 13.37 -11.49
C VAL A 109 7.98 13.15 -12.92
N ARG A 110 8.55 11.97 -13.22
CA ARG A 110 9.01 11.60 -14.56
C ARG A 110 7.90 11.07 -15.48
N ARG A 111 6.67 10.91 -14.96
CA ARG A 111 5.54 10.27 -15.65
C ARG A 111 5.89 8.85 -16.15
N ASP A 112 6.70 8.12 -15.40
CA ASP A 112 7.10 6.75 -15.69
C ASP A 112 6.06 5.77 -15.13
N ALA A 113 5.01 5.53 -15.93
CA ALA A 113 3.92 4.61 -15.58
C ALA A 113 4.43 3.20 -15.26
N ALA A 114 5.35 2.69 -16.07
CA ALA A 114 5.88 1.34 -15.90
C ALA A 114 6.66 1.19 -14.58
N ALA A 115 7.49 2.18 -14.23
CA ALA A 115 8.19 2.18 -12.94
C ALA A 115 7.20 2.26 -11.77
N TYR A 116 6.19 3.14 -11.86
CA TYR A 116 5.20 3.29 -10.78
C TYR A 116 4.41 2.00 -10.55
N LEU A 117 3.93 1.34 -11.61
CA LEU A 117 3.21 0.07 -11.50
C LEU A 117 4.09 -1.04 -10.89
N ARG A 118 5.35 -1.15 -11.31
CA ARG A 118 6.29 -2.11 -10.70
C ARG A 118 6.50 -1.87 -9.21
N LEU A 119 6.68 -0.61 -8.80
CA LEU A 119 6.87 -0.22 -7.40
C LEU A 119 5.60 -0.47 -6.57
N MET A 120 4.42 -0.17 -7.11
CA MET A 120 3.14 -0.46 -6.45
C MET A 120 2.94 -1.97 -6.24
N ASN A 121 3.23 -2.80 -7.23
CA ASN A 121 3.17 -4.26 -7.09
C ASN A 121 4.21 -4.78 -6.07
N ALA A 122 5.41 -4.20 -6.04
CA ALA A 122 6.42 -4.55 -5.05
C ALA A 122 5.96 -4.21 -3.62
N SER A 123 5.30 -3.06 -3.43
CA SER A 123 4.68 -2.67 -2.16
C SER A 123 3.55 -3.64 -1.76
N GLY A 124 2.71 -4.06 -2.71
CA GLY A 124 1.67 -5.07 -2.46
C GLY A 124 2.25 -6.40 -1.97
N ARG A 125 3.28 -6.90 -2.64
CA ARG A 125 3.99 -8.13 -2.22
C ARG A 125 4.65 -8.00 -0.85
N SER A 126 5.28 -6.87 -0.56
CA SER A 126 5.88 -6.59 0.75
C SER A 126 4.82 -6.57 1.86
N SER A 127 3.64 -5.99 1.60
CA SER A 127 2.49 -6.04 2.53
C SER A 127 2.03 -7.48 2.80
N GLU A 128 1.94 -8.32 1.78
CA GLU A 128 1.51 -9.70 1.90
C GLU A 128 2.53 -10.59 2.59
N GLN A 129 3.79 -10.52 2.16
CA GLN A 129 4.83 -11.47 2.54
C GLN A 129 5.54 -11.10 3.85
N LEU A 130 5.77 -9.79 4.07
CA LEU A 130 6.56 -9.29 5.19
C LEU A 130 5.68 -8.67 6.28
N LEU A 131 4.80 -7.72 5.95
CA LEU A 131 3.92 -7.11 6.94
C LEU A 131 2.84 -8.08 7.42
N ARG A 132 2.38 -8.94 6.52
CA ARG A 132 1.32 -9.95 6.75
C ARG A 132 0.03 -9.34 7.27
N ASN A 133 -0.41 -8.27 6.62
CA ASN A 133 -1.62 -7.54 6.96
C ASN A 133 -2.80 -7.81 6.00
N ILE A 134 -2.76 -8.92 5.25
CA ILE A 134 -3.80 -9.24 4.27
C ILE A 134 -4.93 -10.05 4.91
N ARG A 135 -4.60 -11.07 5.69
CA ARG A 135 -5.59 -11.95 6.32
C ARG A 135 -5.87 -11.52 7.75
N ALA A 136 -7.14 -11.26 8.05
CA ALA A 136 -7.55 -10.92 9.40
C ALA A 136 -7.40 -12.10 10.38
N PRO A 137 -6.99 -11.85 11.63
CA PRO A 137 -7.17 -12.81 12.69
C PRO A 137 -8.68 -13.14 12.84
N GLY A 138 -9.04 -14.41 12.79
CA GLY A 138 -10.45 -14.84 12.80
C GLY A 138 -10.97 -15.35 11.47
N GLY A 139 -10.13 -15.31 10.41
CA GLY A 139 -10.36 -16.04 9.16
C GLY A 139 -11.17 -15.33 8.09
N ASP A 140 -11.44 -14.02 8.22
CA ASP A 140 -12.01 -13.25 7.11
C ASP A 140 -10.97 -13.19 5.97
N ASP A 141 -11.29 -13.77 4.82
CA ASP A 141 -10.42 -13.89 3.65
C ASP A 141 -10.82 -12.95 2.49
N ARG A 142 -11.80 -12.07 2.71
CA ARG A 142 -12.35 -11.21 1.63
C ARG A 142 -11.28 -10.35 0.97
N LEU A 143 -10.39 -9.73 1.76
CA LEU A 143 -9.30 -8.92 1.22
C LEU A 143 -8.34 -9.77 0.39
N GLU A 144 -7.97 -10.95 0.89
CA GLU A 144 -7.09 -11.89 0.16
C GLU A 144 -7.72 -12.31 -1.17
N ARG A 145 -9.00 -12.70 -1.16
CA ARG A 145 -9.74 -13.05 -2.38
C ARG A 145 -9.82 -11.87 -3.36
N GLY A 146 -9.99 -10.66 -2.84
CA GLY A 146 -9.97 -9.45 -3.65
C GLY A 146 -8.63 -9.22 -4.33
N LEU A 147 -7.53 -9.40 -3.60
CA LEU A 147 -6.17 -9.27 -4.15
C LEU A 147 -5.87 -10.36 -5.18
N GLN A 148 -6.28 -11.62 -4.92
CA GLN A 148 -6.16 -12.72 -5.88
C GLN A 148 -6.95 -12.43 -7.16
N ARG A 149 -8.19 -11.94 -7.02
CA ARG A 149 -9.00 -11.56 -8.18
C ARG A 149 -8.41 -10.40 -8.97
N ALA A 150 -7.85 -9.40 -8.29
CA ALA A 150 -7.14 -8.31 -8.95
C ALA A 150 -5.91 -8.83 -9.72
N ALA A 151 -5.16 -9.78 -9.13
CA ALA A 151 -4.05 -10.43 -9.80
C ALA A 151 -4.46 -11.12 -11.11
N GLU A 152 -5.54 -11.93 -11.08
CA GLU A 152 -6.06 -12.60 -12.28
C GLU A 152 -6.46 -11.64 -13.40
N LEU A 153 -7.02 -10.47 -13.03
CA LEU A 153 -7.54 -9.48 -13.97
C LEU A 153 -6.47 -8.54 -14.52
N LEU A 154 -5.37 -8.31 -13.79
CA LEU A 154 -4.38 -7.28 -14.07
C LEU A 154 -2.97 -7.82 -14.27
N ASP A 155 -2.77 -9.15 -14.28
CA ASP A 155 -1.44 -9.71 -14.47
C ASP A 155 -0.79 -9.21 -15.78
N GLY A 156 0.42 -8.72 -15.67
CA GLY A 156 1.18 -8.15 -16.80
C GLY A 156 0.74 -6.78 -17.30
N VAL A 157 -0.42 -6.23 -16.83
CA VAL A 157 -0.94 -4.96 -17.37
C VAL A 157 -1.13 -3.87 -16.32
N GLY A 158 -1.31 -4.22 -15.04
CA GLY A 158 -1.60 -3.26 -13.99
C GLY A 158 -0.87 -3.53 -12.69
N ALA A 159 -1.28 -2.80 -11.65
CA ALA A 159 -0.77 -2.97 -10.30
C ALA A 159 -1.92 -2.97 -9.30
N TRP A 160 -1.75 -3.74 -8.22
CA TRP A 160 -2.73 -3.83 -7.15
C TRP A 160 -2.04 -4.03 -5.79
N ARG A 161 -2.71 -3.60 -4.75
CA ARG A 161 -2.27 -3.79 -3.37
C ARG A 161 -3.43 -3.61 -2.40
N VAL A 162 -3.21 -3.98 -1.17
CA VAL A 162 -4.10 -3.56 -0.08
C VAL A 162 -4.08 -2.04 0.05
N HIS A 163 -5.25 -1.44 0.30
CA HIS A 163 -5.36 -0.02 0.62
C HIS A 163 -5.38 0.18 2.14
N GLY A 164 -4.51 1.07 2.63
CA GLY A 164 -4.43 1.37 4.08
C GLY A 164 -3.79 0.27 4.92
N GLY A 165 -4.26 0.11 6.14
CA GLY A 165 -3.67 -0.75 7.16
C GLY A 165 -3.85 -2.26 6.94
N GLY A 166 -4.75 -2.66 6.05
CA GLY A 166 -5.00 -4.07 5.76
C GLY A 166 -5.93 -4.76 6.73
N PHE A 167 -5.84 -6.08 6.83
CA PHE A 167 -6.70 -7.02 7.54
C PHE A 167 -8.17 -7.02 7.08
N ALA A 168 -8.66 -5.91 6.56
CA ALA A 168 -9.99 -5.69 5.98
C ALA A 168 -9.94 -4.48 5.03
N GLY A 169 -11.09 -4.05 4.50
CA GLY A 169 -11.22 -2.84 3.72
C GLY A 169 -11.11 -3.05 2.21
N CYS A 170 -10.24 -2.30 1.56
CA CYS A 170 -10.26 -2.17 0.10
C CYS A 170 -9.01 -2.72 -0.59
N VAL A 171 -9.20 -3.17 -1.83
CA VAL A 171 -8.14 -3.37 -2.81
C VAL A 171 -7.98 -2.08 -3.62
N GLN A 172 -6.77 -1.54 -3.63
CA GLN A 172 -6.38 -0.46 -4.52
C GLN A 172 -5.76 -1.05 -5.79
N ALA A 173 -6.18 -0.57 -6.94
CA ALA A 173 -5.61 -0.98 -8.22
C ALA A 173 -5.36 0.21 -9.14
N LEU A 174 -4.32 0.12 -9.96
CA LEU A 174 -3.94 1.09 -10.97
C LEU A 174 -3.68 0.34 -12.27
N MET A 175 -4.35 0.73 -13.34
CA MET A 175 -4.36 0.00 -14.60
C MET A 175 -4.52 0.93 -15.80
N PRO A 176 -4.22 0.48 -17.04
CA PRO A 176 -4.62 1.20 -18.25
C PRO A 176 -6.12 1.50 -18.27
N CYS A 177 -6.50 2.68 -18.75
CA CYS A 177 -7.90 3.13 -18.74
C CYS A 177 -8.84 2.16 -19.46
N ASP A 178 -8.39 1.51 -20.53
CA ASP A 178 -9.16 0.52 -21.31
C ASP A 178 -9.35 -0.81 -20.58
N ALA A 179 -8.51 -1.14 -19.60
CA ALA A 179 -8.65 -2.33 -18.78
C ALA A 179 -9.71 -2.17 -17.66
N PHE A 180 -10.03 -0.94 -17.26
CA PHE A 180 -10.90 -0.67 -16.11
C PHE A 180 -12.32 -1.27 -16.24
N PRO A 181 -13.03 -1.21 -17.38
CA PRO A 181 -14.37 -1.81 -17.47
C PRO A 181 -14.39 -3.32 -17.19
N ALA A 182 -13.39 -4.05 -17.69
CA ALA A 182 -13.28 -5.49 -17.45
C ALA A 182 -12.91 -5.78 -16.00
N TYR A 183 -11.96 -5.02 -15.43
CA TYR A 183 -11.58 -5.10 -14.03
C TYR A 183 -12.78 -4.84 -13.11
N LYS A 184 -13.49 -3.74 -13.30
CA LYS A 184 -14.69 -3.39 -12.54
C LYS A 184 -15.71 -4.51 -12.55
N LYS A 185 -16.06 -5.01 -13.74
CA LYS A 185 -17.00 -6.14 -13.91
C LYS A 185 -16.55 -7.37 -13.11
N GLY A 186 -15.25 -7.70 -13.18
CA GLY A 186 -14.70 -8.85 -12.48
C GLY A 186 -14.71 -8.72 -10.96
N MET A 187 -14.43 -7.51 -10.44
CA MET A 187 -14.46 -7.24 -9.00
C MET A 187 -15.90 -7.16 -8.46
N GLU A 188 -16.81 -6.53 -9.19
CA GLU A 188 -18.22 -6.45 -8.83
C GLU A 188 -18.94 -7.81 -8.90
N ALA A 189 -18.48 -8.73 -9.73
CA ALA A 189 -18.97 -10.12 -9.73
C ALA A 189 -18.62 -10.85 -8.41
N LEU A 190 -17.52 -10.46 -7.76
CA LEU A 190 -17.08 -11.05 -6.48
C LEU A 190 -17.72 -10.38 -5.26
N PHE A 191 -17.84 -9.04 -5.26
CA PHE A 191 -18.21 -8.24 -4.09
C PHE A 191 -19.55 -7.51 -4.23
N GLY A 192 -20.19 -7.62 -5.36
CA GLY A 192 -21.50 -7.00 -5.64
C GLY A 192 -21.38 -5.67 -6.40
N PRO A 193 -22.51 -5.24 -7.02
CA PRO A 193 -22.55 -4.00 -7.78
C PRO A 193 -22.18 -2.77 -6.94
N GLY A 194 -21.37 -1.86 -7.50
CA GLY A 194 -20.93 -0.64 -6.83
C GLY A 194 -19.76 -0.80 -5.86
N SER A 195 -19.27 -2.03 -5.64
CA SER A 195 -18.09 -2.26 -4.80
C SER A 195 -16.79 -1.71 -5.41
N CYS A 196 -16.69 -1.66 -6.74
CA CYS A 196 -15.51 -1.14 -7.43
C CYS A 196 -15.77 0.27 -7.98
N ARG A 197 -14.98 1.25 -7.51
CA ARG A 197 -15.12 2.66 -7.89
C ARG A 197 -13.84 3.17 -8.52
N GLU A 198 -14.01 3.93 -9.59
CA GLU A 198 -12.93 4.74 -10.16
C GLU A 198 -12.67 5.97 -9.27
N LEU A 199 -11.40 6.30 -9.09
CA LEU A 199 -10.98 7.48 -8.34
C LEU A 199 -10.23 8.45 -9.24
N HIS A 200 -10.57 9.72 -9.10
CA HIS A 200 -9.87 10.82 -9.74
C HIS A 200 -9.14 11.63 -8.67
N ILE A 201 -7.82 11.74 -8.79
CA ILE A 201 -7.05 12.63 -7.92
C ILE A 201 -7.16 14.02 -8.52
N THR A 202 -7.89 14.88 -7.84
CA THR A 202 -7.95 16.31 -8.16
C THR A 202 -6.65 16.92 -7.66
N GLY A 203 -5.75 17.30 -8.59
CA GLY A 203 -4.48 17.90 -8.23
C GLY A 203 -4.61 19.32 -7.71
N ALA A 204 -3.67 19.73 -6.86
CA ALA A 204 -3.41 21.15 -6.65
C ALA A 204 -3.11 21.77 -8.03
N LYS A 205 -3.85 22.83 -8.36
CA LYS A 205 -3.64 23.63 -9.58
C LYS A 205 -2.30 24.33 -9.52
#